data_be867bbf7cf02b2a4f8112c0deaf6ef9
#
_entry.id   be867bbf7cf02b2a4f8112c0deaf6ef9
#
_cell.length_a   1.000
_cell.length_b   1.000
_cell.length_c   1.000
_cell.angle_alpha   90.00
_cell.angle_beta   90.00
_cell.angle_gamma   90.00
#
_symmetry.space_group_name_H-M   'P 1'
#
loop_
_entity.id
_entity.type
_entity.pdbx_description
1 polymer ?
#
loop_
_entity_poly.entity_id
_entity_poly.type
_entity_poly.pdbx_seq_one_letter_code
_entity_poly.pdbx_strand_id
1 'polypeptide(L)'
;MNVLAIIFWFIVIIGVLTLVHELGHFIAARAFGVRVTEFMIGMPGPNIGFERNGCRYGVTCIPLGGYNRIAGMEGDVENPNLTSVLAYVYRHGTADVSHVALGCDLDAESAELALAILDGWGSIIAPKKRGSNDVYSTPARDGFELGQAREVDDPQALLDKERSHTYRALSFPKRLVTLFAGPNNTTYEVEIHWLFDGSTEENQWGWNRDRAV
;
A
#
# COMPACT_ATOMS: atom_id res chain seq x y z
N MET A 1 -21.91 33.98 14.43
CA MET A 1 -20.74 33.32 13.82
C MET A 1 -20.86 33.46 12.31
N ASN A 2 -19.81 33.89 11.62
CA ASN A 2 -19.88 33.98 10.17
C ASN A 2 -19.72 32.56 9.54
N VAL A 3 -20.23 32.38 8.34
CA VAL A 3 -20.23 31.05 7.64
C VAL A 3 -18.81 30.49 7.50
N LEU A 4 -17.82 31.34 7.28
CA LEU A 4 -16.42 30.91 7.16
C LEU A 4 -15.88 30.29 8.45
N ALA A 5 -16.26 30.85 9.61
CA ALA A 5 -15.87 30.28 10.91
C ALA A 5 -16.53 28.92 11.15
N ILE A 6 -17.78 28.74 10.73
CA ILE A 6 -18.47 27.44 10.81
C ILE A 6 -17.76 26.41 9.97
N ILE A 7 -17.45 26.72 8.71
CA ILE A 7 -16.74 25.83 7.79
C ILE A 7 -15.34 25.49 8.35
N PHE A 8 -14.60 26.48 8.84
CA PHE A 8 -13.29 26.26 9.43
C PHE A 8 -13.34 25.28 10.60
N TRP A 9 -14.21 25.52 11.58
CA TRP A 9 -14.33 24.63 12.75
C TRP A 9 -14.85 23.24 12.38
N PHE A 10 -15.73 23.13 11.39
CA PHE A 10 -16.20 21.85 10.88
C PHE A 10 -15.03 21.02 10.32
N ILE A 11 -14.19 21.61 9.47
CA ILE A 11 -13.01 20.96 8.91
C ILE A 11 -12.04 20.54 10.02
N VAL A 12 -11.79 21.40 11.02
CA VAL A 12 -10.90 21.08 12.14
C VAL A 12 -11.43 19.89 12.95
N ILE A 13 -12.72 19.91 13.29
CA ILE A 13 -13.34 18.83 14.09
C ILE A 13 -13.28 17.50 13.32
N ILE A 14 -13.70 17.49 12.06
CA ILE A 14 -13.63 16.28 11.23
C ILE A 14 -12.19 15.79 11.09
N GLY A 15 -11.24 16.67 10.83
CA GLY A 15 -9.82 16.31 10.74
C GLY A 15 -9.27 15.68 12.02
N VAL A 16 -9.61 16.21 13.18
CA VAL A 16 -9.19 15.64 14.48
C VAL A 16 -9.85 14.29 14.73
N LEU A 17 -11.15 14.15 14.49
CA LEU A 17 -11.85 12.87 14.65
C LEU A 17 -11.27 11.80 13.74
N THR A 18 -11.04 12.14 12.48
CA THR A 18 -10.41 11.24 11.50
C THR A 18 -9.00 10.86 11.94
N LEU A 19 -8.18 11.83 12.34
CA LEU A 19 -6.83 11.55 12.81
C LEU A 19 -6.81 10.53 13.96
N VAL A 20 -7.67 10.73 14.98
CA VAL A 20 -7.77 9.80 16.13
C VAL A 20 -8.20 8.42 15.67
N HIS A 21 -9.14 8.34 14.74
CA HIS A 21 -9.65 7.10 14.18
C HIS A 21 -8.56 6.35 13.39
N GLU A 22 -7.90 7.01 12.45
CA GLU A 22 -6.82 6.42 11.65
C GLU A 22 -5.62 6.01 12.50
N LEU A 23 -5.33 6.80 13.55
CA LEU A 23 -4.29 6.47 14.51
C LEU A 23 -4.58 5.16 15.26
N GLY A 24 -5.83 4.87 15.55
CA GLY A 24 -6.25 3.60 16.14
C GLY A 24 -5.87 2.40 15.28
N HIS A 25 -6.17 2.43 13.99
CA HIS A 25 -5.76 1.39 13.03
C HIS A 25 -4.25 1.25 12.94
N PHE A 26 -3.57 2.38 12.77
CA PHE A 26 -2.11 2.43 12.67
C PHE A 26 -1.46 1.76 13.88
N ILE A 27 -1.89 2.13 15.10
CA ILE A 27 -1.36 1.56 16.34
C ILE A 27 -1.67 0.07 16.44
N ALA A 28 -2.91 -0.34 16.14
CA ALA A 28 -3.30 -1.76 16.20
C ALA A 28 -2.50 -2.61 15.20
N ALA A 29 -2.39 -2.18 13.95
CA ALA A 29 -1.60 -2.88 12.94
C ALA A 29 -0.13 -3.02 13.37
N ARG A 30 0.49 -1.93 13.80
CA ARG A 30 1.89 -1.91 14.24
C ARG A 30 2.12 -2.74 15.50
N ALA A 31 1.20 -2.71 16.47
CA ALA A 31 1.30 -3.51 17.70
C ALA A 31 1.23 -5.03 17.42
N PHE A 32 0.53 -5.43 16.35
CA PHE A 32 0.46 -6.82 15.92
C PHE A 32 1.56 -7.22 14.91
N GLY A 33 2.52 -6.33 14.65
CA GLY A 33 3.64 -6.59 13.74
C GLY A 33 3.30 -6.47 12.25
N VAL A 34 2.11 -5.97 11.91
CA VAL A 34 1.71 -5.72 10.52
C VAL A 34 2.36 -4.43 10.02
N ARG A 35 2.82 -4.49 8.79
CA ARG A 35 3.44 -3.33 8.13
C ARG A 35 2.36 -2.35 7.68
N VAL A 36 2.59 -1.07 7.94
CA VAL A 36 1.78 0.03 7.40
C VAL A 36 2.68 0.83 6.48
N THR A 37 2.30 0.93 5.21
CA THR A 37 3.10 1.62 4.16
C THR A 37 2.72 3.08 4.03
N GLU A 38 1.45 3.44 4.29
CA GLU A 38 0.99 4.82 4.27
C GLU A 38 0.07 5.14 5.45
N PHE A 39 0.22 6.35 5.98
CA PHE A 39 -0.67 6.97 6.97
C PHE A 39 -1.00 8.38 6.50
N MET A 40 -2.20 8.60 6.01
CA MET A 40 -2.60 9.86 5.38
C MET A 40 -3.83 10.47 6.06
N ILE A 41 -3.81 11.79 6.22
CA ILE A 41 -4.96 12.58 6.63
C ILE A 41 -5.56 13.22 5.39
N GLY A 42 -6.84 12.98 5.15
CA GLY A 42 -7.58 13.41 3.97
C GLY A 42 -7.79 12.29 2.96
N MET A 43 -8.63 12.55 1.95
CA MET A 43 -8.96 11.59 0.90
C MET A 43 -7.78 11.38 -0.06
N PRO A 44 -7.70 10.21 -0.74
CA PRO A 44 -6.64 9.97 -1.73
C PRO A 44 -6.53 11.08 -2.76
N GLY A 45 -5.30 11.53 -3.03
CA GLY A 45 -5.04 12.63 -3.96
C GLY A 45 -3.63 13.21 -3.81
N PRO A 46 -3.37 14.38 -4.42
CA PRO A 46 -2.11 15.08 -4.23
C PRO A 46 -1.84 15.30 -2.74
N ASN A 47 -0.63 14.95 -2.30
CA ASN A 47 -0.29 14.97 -0.88
C ASN A 47 1.06 15.62 -0.62
N ILE A 48 1.21 16.12 0.60
CA ILE A 48 2.48 16.60 1.16
C ILE A 48 2.79 15.72 2.37
N GLY A 49 3.99 15.15 2.42
CA GLY A 49 4.35 14.25 3.49
C GLY A 49 5.83 13.90 3.50
N PHE A 50 6.20 13.07 4.46
CA PHE A 50 7.55 12.56 4.64
C PHE A 50 7.51 11.04 4.84
N GLU A 51 8.63 10.39 4.59
CA GLU A 51 8.78 8.95 4.77
C GLU A 51 9.67 8.67 5.98
N ARG A 52 9.25 7.76 6.84
CA ARG A 52 10.02 7.32 8.00
C ARG A 52 9.74 5.85 8.32
N ASN A 53 10.79 5.06 8.49
CA ASN A 53 10.71 3.63 8.82
C ASN A 53 9.82 2.83 7.86
N GLY A 54 9.88 3.12 6.55
CA GLY A 54 9.10 2.44 5.51
C GLY A 54 7.60 2.77 5.53
N CYS A 55 7.19 3.82 6.26
CA CYS A 55 5.84 4.34 6.26
C CYS A 55 5.86 5.80 5.78
N ARG A 56 4.97 6.13 4.85
CA ARG A 56 4.75 7.50 4.38
C ARG A 56 3.66 8.16 5.22
N TYR A 57 4.00 9.28 5.84
CA TYR A 57 3.08 10.10 6.62
C TYR A 57 2.77 11.38 5.86
N GLY A 58 1.50 11.77 5.76
CA GLY A 58 1.17 12.98 5.04
C GLY A 58 -0.25 13.48 5.23
N VAL A 59 -0.49 14.60 4.55
CA VAL A 59 -1.80 15.25 4.44
C VAL A 59 -2.12 15.42 2.98
N THR A 60 -3.33 15.12 2.58
CA THR A 60 -3.79 15.31 1.20
C THR A 60 -4.49 16.65 1.04
N CYS A 61 -4.66 17.09 -0.22
CA CYS A 61 -5.30 18.36 -0.53
C CYS A 61 -6.79 18.43 -0.14
N ILE A 62 -7.43 17.27 0.04
CA ILE A 62 -8.84 17.18 0.44
C ILE A 62 -8.89 16.74 1.91
N PRO A 63 -9.04 17.67 2.88
CA PRO A 63 -8.91 17.36 4.30
C PRO A 63 -10.18 16.72 4.89
N LEU A 64 -10.80 15.83 4.14
CA LEU A 64 -11.98 15.06 4.55
C LEU A 64 -11.59 13.58 4.62
N GLY A 65 -11.72 12.98 5.79
CA GLY A 65 -11.34 11.59 5.99
C GLY A 65 -9.84 11.38 6.23
N GLY A 66 -9.39 10.16 6.05
CA GLY A 66 -8.01 9.70 6.13
C GLY A 66 -7.92 8.25 5.68
N TYR A 67 -6.71 7.74 5.53
CA TYR A 67 -6.52 6.33 5.22
C TYR A 67 -5.18 5.79 5.71
N ASN A 68 -5.17 4.50 5.99
CA ASN A 68 -3.98 3.71 6.26
C ASN A 68 -3.84 2.63 5.20
N ARG A 69 -2.69 2.54 4.54
CA ARG A 69 -2.37 1.40 3.70
C ARG A 69 -1.68 0.33 4.55
N ILE A 70 -2.45 -0.69 4.92
CA ILE A 70 -1.99 -1.81 5.75
C ILE A 70 -1.66 -2.99 4.85
N ALA A 71 -0.43 -3.51 4.95
CA ALA A 71 0.07 -4.60 4.12
C ALA A 71 -0.87 -5.82 4.15
N GLY A 72 -1.27 -6.33 2.97
CA GLY A 72 -2.13 -7.50 2.82
C GLY A 72 -3.58 -7.31 3.28
N MET A 73 -4.06 -6.07 3.40
CA MET A 73 -5.46 -5.76 3.69
C MET A 73 -6.27 -5.60 2.39
N GLU A 74 -5.66 -5.08 1.35
CA GLU A 74 -6.20 -5.09 -0.01
C GLU A 74 -6.22 -6.52 -0.54
N GLY A 75 -7.28 -6.89 -1.30
CA GLY A 75 -7.56 -8.26 -1.71
C GLY A 75 -6.35 -8.99 -2.32
N ASP A 76 -5.72 -9.87 -1.53
CA ASP A 76 -4.68 -10.74 -2.04
C ASP A 76 -5.30 -11.87 -2.85
N VAL A 77 -5.10 -11.83 -4.14
CA VAL A 77 -5.19 -13.02 -4.96
C VAL A 77 -3.97 -13.90 -4.62
N GLU A 78 -4.18 -15.18 -4.32
CA GLU A 78 -3.07 -16.13 -4.25
C GLU A 78 -2.35 -16.14 -5.59
N ASN A 79 -1.20 -15.48 -5.64
CA ASN A 79 -0.39 -15.41 -6.85
C ASN A 79 0.83 -16.33 -6.69
N PRO A 80 0.94 -17.40 -7.50
CA PRO A 80 2.03 -18.36 -7.41
C PRO A 80 3.40 -17.75 -7.75
N ASN A 81 3.40 -16.61 -8.44
CA ASN A 81 4.62 -15.98 -8.94
C ASN A 81 5.32 -15.08 -7.90
N LEU A 82 4.70 -14.84 -6.72
CA LEU A 82 5.26 -13.94 -5.70
C LEU A 82 6.66 -14.36 -5.24
N THR A 83 6.89 -15.68 -5.09
CA THR A 83 8.18 -16.20 -4.62
C THR A 83 9.30 -15.90 -5.61
N SER A 84 9.09 -16.17 -6.89
CA SER A 84 10.09 -15.95 -7.96
C SER A 84 10.34 -14.45 -8.17
N VAL A 85 9.29 -13.65 -8.24
CA VAL A 85 9.37 -12.20 -8.47
C VAL A 85 10.07 -11.49 -7.28
N LEU A 86 9.69 -11.83 -6.04
CA LEU A 86 10.33 -11.27 -4.85
C LEU A 86 11.83 -11.60 -4.80
N ALA A 87 12.19 -12.87 -5.02
CA ALA A 87 13.57 -13.31 -5.03
C ALA A 87 14.38 -12.64 -6.15
N TYR A 88 13.76 -12.45 -7.33
CA TYR A 88 14.40 -11.76 -8.44
C TYR A 88 14.74 -10.31 -8.09
N VAL A 89 13.76 -9.54 -7.59
CA VAL A 89 13.97 -8.15 -7.20
C VAL A 89 15.01 -8.03 -6.08
N TYR A 90 14.98 -8.93 -5.10
CA TYR A 90 15.95 -8.90 -3.99
C TYR A 90 17.38 -9.20 -4.46
N ARG A 91 17.58 -10.16 -5.37
CA ARG A 91 18.91 -10.49 -5.91
C ARG A 91 19.50 -9.38 -6.77
N HIS A 92 18.67 -8.62 -7.47
CA HIS A 92 19.15 -7.54 -8.35
C HIS A 92 19.14 -6.15 -7.67
N GLY A 93 18.41 -6.00 -6.54
CA GLY A 93 18.25 -4.73 -5.86
C GLY A 93 17.21 -3.83 -6.51
N THR A 94 17.26 -3.72 -7.84
CA THR A 94 16.32 -2.95 -8.66
C THR A 94 15.94 -3.75 -9.91
N ALA A 95 14.68 -3.67 -10.34
CA ALA A 95 14.21 -4.32 -11.56
C ALA A 95 12.99 -3.59 -12.13
N ASP A 96 12.86 -3.53 -13.44
CA ASP A 96 11.62 -3.13 -14.11
C ASP A 96 10.76 -4.35 -14.46
N VAL A 97 9.52 -4.10 -14.89
CA VAL A 97 8.56 -5.16 -15.23
C VAL A 97 9.11 -6.09 -16.31
N SER A 98 9.78 -5.54 -17.32
CA SER A 98 10.28 -6.33 -18.46
C SER A 98 11.39 -7.31 -18.04
N HIS A 99 12.31 -6.84 -17.21
CA HIS A 99 13.38 -7.69 -16.67
C HIS A 99 12.85 -8.76 -15.72
N VAL A 100 11.84 -8.43 -14.88
CA VAL A 100 11.19 -9.40 -14.01
C VAL A 100 10.44 -10.44 -14.83
N ALA A 101 9.67 -10.04 -15.84
CA ALA A 101 8.93 -10.95 -16.72
C ALA A 101 9.88 -11.94 -17.40
N LEU A 102 10.97 -11.43 -17.99
CA LEU A 102 11.97 -12.26 -18.66
C LEU A 102 12.71 -13.18 -17.68
N GLY A 103 13.12 -12.65 -16.52
CA GLY A 103 13.91 -13.40 -15.54
C GLY A 103 13.14 -14.45 -14.76
N CYS A 104 11.80 -14.30 -14.68
CA CYS A 104 10.91 -15.25 -14.01
C CYS A 104 10.09 -16.12 -14.97
N ASP A 105 10.30 -16.00 -16.29
CA ASP A 105 9.54 -16.70 -17.34
C ASP A 105 8.02 -16.43 -17.23
N LEU A 106 7.67 -15.16 -17.11
CA LEU A 106 6.30 -14.67 -16.97
C LEU A 106 5.93 -13.73 -18.11
N ASP A 107 4.64 -13.59 -18.37
CA ASP A 107 4.13 -12.48 -19.16
C ASP A 107 4.18 -11.16 -18.36
N ALA A 108 4.14 -10.04 -19.06
CA ALA A 108 4.28 -8.72 -18.43
C ALA A 108 3.15 -8.41 -17.45
N GLU A 109 1.93 -8.86 -17.74
CA GLU A 109 0.74 -8.67 -16.88
C GLU A 109 0.89 -9.44 -15.56
N SER A 110 1.28 -10.71 -15.62
CA SER A 110 1.54 -11.52 -14.43
C SER A 110 2.69 -10.97 -13.57
N ALA A 111 3.75 -10.45 -14.22
CA ALA A 111 4.86 -9.81 -13.53
C ALA A 111 4.42 -8.50 -12.84
N GLU A 112 3.65 -7.65 -13.53
CA GLU A 112 3.13 -6.39 -12.98
C GLU A 112 2.18 -6.65 -11.81
N LEU A 113 1.28 -7.65 -11.91
CA LEU A 113 0.39 -8.04 -10.83
C LEU A 113 1.16 -8.51 -9.58
N ALA A 114 2.16 -9.37 -9.76
CA ALA A 114 2.99 -9.83 -8.64
C ALA A 114 3.77 -8.68 -7.99
N LEU A 115 4.34 -7.77 -8.79
CA LEU A 115 5.02 -6.58 -8.30
C LEU A 115 4.07 -5.64 -7.55
N ALA A 116 2.84 -5.43 -8.03
CA ALA A 116 1.84 -4.61 -7.37
C ALA A 116 1.44 -5.18 -5.99
N ILE A 117 1.25 -6.50 -5.88
CA ILE A 117 0.98 -7.17 -4.60
C ILE A 117 2.14 -6.98 -3.62
N LEU A 118 3.38 -7.19 -4.07
CA LEU A 118 4.58 -7.05 -3.24
C LEU A 118 4.83 -5.60 -2.81
N ASP A 119 4.50 -4.62 -3.65
CA ASP A 119 4.51 -3.20 -3.29
C ASP A 119 3.44 -2.88 -2.24
N GLY A 120 2.22 -3.41 -2.41
CA GLY A 120 1.15 -3.31 -1.41
C GLY A 120 1.54 -3.87 -0.04
N TRP A 121 2.40 -4.90 0.01
CA TRP A 121 2.97 -5.40 1.26
C TRP A 121 4.14 -4.55 1.79
N GLY A 122 4.63 -3.59 1.00
CA GLY A 122 5.87 -2.86 1.27
C GLY A 122 7.10 -3.77 1.28
N SER A 123 7.04 -4.91 0.60
CA SER A 123 8.17 -5.83 0.42
C SER A 123 9.12 -5.33 -0.66
N ILE A 124 8.60 -4.59 -1.60
CA ILE A 124 9.35 -3.80 -2.60
C ILE A 124 8.78 -2.38 -2.61
N ILE A 125 9.42 -1.48 -3.32
CA ILE A 125 8.99 -0.09 -3.47
C ILE A 125 8.81 0.21 -4.95
N ALA A 126 7.60 0.62 -5.32
CA ALA A 126 7.29 1.04 -6.68
C ALA A 126 7.95 2.40 -7.03
N PRO A 127 8.19 2.68 -8.31
CA PRO A 127 8.72 3.94 -8.78
C PRO A 127 7.79 5.11 -8.44
N LYS A 128 8.36 6.24 -7.98
CA LYS A 128 7.59 7.44 -7.55
C LYS A 128 6.88 8.19 -8.68
N LYS A 129 7.27 7.95 -9.93
CA LYS A 129 6.63 8.50 -11.14
C LYS A 129 6.59 7.41 -12.20
N ARG A 130 5.43 7.19 -12.78
CA ARG A 130 5.26 6.32 -13.93
C ARG A 130 5.89 7.00 -15.14
N GLY A 131 7.01 6.48 -15.64
CA GLY A 131 7.76 7.03 -16.75
C GLY A 131 8.78 6.01 -17.28
N SER A 132 9.61 6.37 -18.26
CA SER A 132 10.47 5.44 -19.02
C SER A 132 11.53 4.67 -18.20
N ASN A 133 11.60 4.87 -16.88
CA ASN A 133 12.45 4.12 -15.95
C ASN A 133 11.64 3.69 -14.72
N ASP A 134 10.56 2.95 -14.94
CA ASP A 134 9.72 2.40 -13.87
C ASP A 134 10.41 1.22 -13.18
N VAL A 135 11.32 1.53 -12.25
CA VAL A 135 12.15 0.53 -11.56
C VAL A 135 11.63 0.31 -10.15
N TYR A 136 11.24 -0.91 -9.86
CA TYR A 136 10.95 -1.37 -8.51
C TYR A 136 12.26 -1.60 -7.76
N SER A 137 12.27 -1.31 -6.47
CA SER A 137 13.49 -1.34 -5.65
C SER A 137 13.28 -2.12 -4.36
N THR A 138 14.34 -2.75 -3.85
CA THR A 138 14.33 -3.30 -2.50
C THR A 138 14.26 -2.17 -1.46
N PRO A 139 13.48 -2.33 -0.37
CA PRO A 139 13.32 -1.29 0.64
C PRO A 139 14.58 -1.10 1.50
N ALA A 140 14.81 0.13 1.96
CA ALA A 140 15.87 0.44 2.93
C ALA A 140 15.45 -0.05 4.32
N ARG A 141 15.88 -1.26 4.70
CA ARG A 141 15.64 -1.85 6.02
C ARG A 141 16.60 -3.00 6.32
N ASP A 142 16.63 -3.44 7.55
CA ASP A 142 17.50 -4.53 8.03
C ASP A 142 18.99 -4.26 7.77
N GLY A 143 19.42 -2.98 7.79
CA GLY A 143 20.78 -2.56 7.53
C GLY A 143 21.17 -2.41 6.06
N PHE A 144 20.22 -2.62 5.15
CA PHE A 144 20.42 -2.44 3.70
C PHE A 144 19.89 -1.08 3.22
N GLU A 145 20.54 -0.53 2.21
CA GLU A 145 20.10 0.68 1.53
C GLU A 145 18.98 0.41 0.51
N LEU A 146 18.31 1.48 0.09
CA LEU A 146 17.29 1.42 -0.96
C LEU A 146 17.92 0.92 -2.28
N GLY A 147 17.29 -0.08 -2.89
CA GLY A 147 17.77 -0.65 -4.16
C GLY A 147 19.04 -1.49 -4.04
N GLN A 148 19.48 -1.83 -2.84
CA GLN A 148 20.62 -2.70 -2.63
C GLN A 148 20.27 -4.16 -2.89
N ALA A 149 21.06 -4.84 -3.71
CA ALA A 149 20.94 -6.27 -3.95
C ALA A 149 21.25 -7.07 -2.67
N ARG A 150 20.56 -8.19 -2.51
CA ARG A 150 20.67 -9.09 -1.35
C ARG A 150 20.78 -10.53 -1.80
N GLU A 151 21.59 -11.28 -1.09
CA GLU A 151 21.66 -12.73 -1.29
C GLU A 151 20.36 -13.38 -0.81
N VAL A 152 19.79 -14.27 -1.62
CA VAL A 152 18.54 -15.00 -1.32
C VAL A 152 18.82 -16.48 -1.51
N ASP A 153 19.09 -17.15 -0.39
CA ASP A 153 19.36 -18.59 -0.37
C ASP A 153 18.07 -19.40 -0.51
N ASP A 154 17.05 -19.02 0.25
CA ASP A 154 15.72 -19.63 0.22
C ASP A 154 14.64 -18.61 -0.15
N PRO A 155 14.17 -18.62 -1.40
CA PRO A 155 13.10 -17.72 -1.86
C PRO A 155 11.78 -17.90 -1.11
N GLN A 156 11.44 -19.13 -0.69
CA GLN A 156 10.21 -19.41 0.00
C GLN A 156 10.26 -18.88 1.44
N ALA A 157 11.37 -19.08 2.14
CA ALA A 157 11.56 -18.52 3.47
C ALA A 157 11.52 -16.96 3.47
N LEU A 158 12.04 -16.34 2.40
CA LEU A 158 11.95 -14.90 2.20
C LEU A 158 10.48 -14.46 2.05
N LEU A 159 9.70 -15.12 1.20
CA LEU A 159 8.29 -14.81 1.00
C LEU A 159 7.50 -15.00 2.30
N ASP A 160 7.73 -16.08 3.04
CA ASP A 160 7.04 -16.37 4.29
C ASP A 160 7.37 -15.31 5.38
N LYS A 161 8.63 -14.85 5.42
CA LYS A 161 9.03 -13.72 6.27
C LYS A 161 8.26 -12.45 5.90
N GLU A 162 8.20 -12.09 4.63
CA GLU A 162 7.48 -10.90 4.16
C GLU A 162 5.97 -11.01 4.41
N ARG A 163 5.38 -12.16 4.13
CA ARG A 163 3.96 -12.47 4.37
C ARG A 163 3.60 -12.39 5.87
N SER A 164 4.52 -12.76 6.75
CA SER A 164 4.29 -12.69 8.21
C SER A 164 4.00 -11.28 8.72
N HIS A 165 4.40 -10.25 7.98
CA HIS A 165 4.14 -8.85 8.28
C HIS A 165 2.89 -8.29 7.61
N THR A 166 2.03 -9.15 7.05
CA THR A 166 0.76 -8.75 6.44
C THR A 166 -0.43 -8.97 7.38
N TYR A 167 -1.51 -8.25 7.12
CA TYR A 167 -2.77 -8.37 7.86
C TYR A 167 -3.31 -9.82 7.83
N ARG A 168 -3.13 -10.53 6.72
CA ARG A 168 -3.60 -11.91 6.56
C ARG A 168 -2.87 -12.93 7.42
N ALA A 169 -1.65 -12.64 7.83
CA ALA A 169 -0.91 -13.49 8.77
C ALA A 169 -1.47 -13.42 10.20
N LEU A 170 -2.30 -12.42 10.52
CA LEU A 170 -2.91 -12.28 11.84
C LEU A 170 -3.95 -13.35 12.11
N SER A 171 -4.05 -13.79 13.37
CA SER A 171 -5.17 -14.59 13.85
C SER A 171 -6.49 -13.81 13.79
N PHE A 172 -7.62 -14.52 13.65
CA PHE A 172 -8.95 -13.91 13.52
C PHE A 172 -9.25 -12.80 14.53
N PRO A 173 -9.03 -12.98 15.86
CA PRO A 173 -9.31 -11.93 16.84
C PRO A 173 -8.44 -10.68 16.63
N LYS A 174 -7.18 -10.83 16.21
CA LYS A 174 -6.30 -9.69 15.92
C LYS A 174 -6.73 -8.95 14.65
N ARG A 175 -7.19 -9.68 13.62
CA ARG A 175 -7.81 -9.07 12.43
C ARG A 175 -9.00 -8.23 12.79
N LEU A 176 -9.88 -8.76 13.66
CA LEU A 176 -11.06 -8.07 14.13
C LEU A 176 -10.71 -6.76 14.84
N VAL A 177 -9.74 -6.80 15.77
CA VAL A 177 -9.27 -5.56 16.45
C VAL A 177 -8.73 -4.55 15.46
N THR A 178 -7.90 -4.97 14.50
CA THR A 178 -7.37 -4.08 13.47
C THR A 178 -8.48 -3.51 12.58
N LEU A 179 -9.52 -4.28 12.29
CA LEU A 179 -10.65 -3.89 11.45
C LEU A 179 -11.59 -2.91 12.17
N PHE A 180 -11.87 -3.13 13.47
CA PHE A 180 -12.78 -2.26 14.23
C PHE A 180 -12.13 -0.98 14.75
N ALA A 181 -10.82 -0.89 14.71
CA ALA A 181 -10.13 0.36 15.03
C ALA A 181 -10.36 1.46 13.97
N GLY A 182 -11.02 1.20 12.81
CA GLY A 182 -11.45 2.18 11.80
C GLY A 182 -11.94 1.56 10.47
N PRO A 183 -12.43 2.33 9.49
CA PRO A 183 -12.98 1.82 8.25
C PRO A 183 -11.89 1.20 7.36
N ASN A 184 -12.28 0.14 6.68
CA ASN A 184 -11.41 -0.59 5.77
C ASN A 184 -11.12 0.26 4.51
N ASN A 185 -9.86 0.34 4.11
CA ASN A 185 -9.40 1.12 2.96
C ASN A 185 -10.09 0.72 1.64
N THR A 186 -10.41 -0.55 1.49
CA THR A 186 -11.16 -1.09 0.34
C THR A 186 -12.56 -0.49 0.17
N THR A 187 -13.19 -0.06 1.27
CA THR A 187 -14.54 0.54 1.20
C THR A 187 -14.49 1.93 0.57
N TYR A 188 -13.44 2.71 0.85
CA TYR A 188 -13.30 4.05 0.27
C TYR A 188 -12.95 4.00 -1.22
N GLU A 189 -12.12 3.07 -1.66
CA GLU A 189 -11.80 2.90 -3.07
C GLU A 189 -13.05 2.54 -3.88
N VAL A 190 -13.88 1.66 -3.36
CA VAL A 190 -15.14 1.26 -4.00
C VAL A 190 -16.18 2.40 -3.99
N GLU A 191 -16.34 3.11 -2.87
CA GLU A 191 -17.32 4.20 -2.76
C GLU A 191 -16.92 5.43 -3.58
N ILE A 192 -15.63 5.80 -3.58
CA ILE A 192 -15.14 6.91 -4.40
C ILE A 192 -15.24 6.58 -5.87
N HIS A 193 -14.91 5.37 -6.27
CA HIS A 193 -15.07 4.91 -7.64
C HIS A 193 -16.54 5.02 -8.09
N TRP A 194 -17.48 4.61 -7.25
CA TRP A 194 -18.91 4.68 -7.54
C TRP A 194 -19.44 6.13 -7.62
N LEU A 195 -18.92 7.03 -6.82
CA LEU A 195 -19.33 8.45 -6.80
C LEU A 195 -18.81 9.26 -7.98
N PHE A 196 -17.64 8.92 -8.53
CA PHE A 196 -16.98 9.73 -9.56
C PHE A 196 -16.97 9.12 -10.96
N ASP A 197 -17.19 7.83 -11.10
CA ASP A 197 -17.06 7.15 -12.38
C ASP A 197 -18.41 6.59 -12.87
N GLY A 198 -19.51 6.84 -12.68
CA GLY A 198 -20.78 6.33 -13.26
C GLY A 198 -20.64 5.39 -14.49
N SER A 199 -19.43 5.08 -14.93
CA SER A 199 -19.05 4.17 -16.04
C SER A 199 -18.34 2.93 -15.50
N THR A 200 -18.56 1.82 -16.17
CA THR A 200 -18.15 0.49 -15.70
C THR A 200 -16.79 0.04 -16.22
N GLU A 201 -16.05 0.82 -16.99
CA GLU A 201 -14.93 0.24 -17.76
C GLU A 201 -13.56 0.93 -17.64
N GLU A 202 -13.47 2.21 -17.29
CA GLU A 202 -12.16 2.87 -17.09
C GLU A 202 -12.27 4.01 -16.10
N ASN A 203 -11.42 4.04 -15.07
CA ASN A 203 -11.35 5.20 -14.22
C ASN A 203 -10.31 6.20 -14.74
N GLN A 204 -10.72 7.47 -14.81
CA GLN A 204 -9.88 8.58 -15.29
C GLN A 204 -8.59 8.80 -14.47
N TRP A 205 -8.43 8.09 -13.36
CA TRP A 205 -7.32 8.22 -12.43
C TRP A 205 -6.29 7.09 -12.55
N GLY A 206 -6.41 6.22 -13.56
CA GLY A 206 -5.51 5.09 -13.80
C GLY A 206 -5.68 3.94 -12.81
N TRP A 207 -6.81 3.88 -12.10
CA TRP A 207 -7.17 2.77 -11.25
C TRP A 207 -7.85 1.71 -12.12
N ASN A 208 -7.17 0.62 -12.33
CA ASN A 208 -7.74 -0.48 -13.09
C ASN A 208 -8.56 -1.36 -12.14
N ARG A 209 -9.83 -1.59 -12.49
CA ARG A 209 -10.74 -2.46 -11.73
C ARG A 209 -10.20 -3.89 -11.61
N ASP A 210 -9.40 -4.31 -12.59
CA ASP A 210 -8.79 -5.63 -12.62
C ASP A 210 -7.68 -5.83 -11.57
N ARG A 211 -7.28 -4.76 -10.86
CA ARG A 211 -6.38 -4.83 -9.70
C ARG A 211 -7.08 -5.10 -8.37
N ALA A 212 -8.42 -5.08 -8.34
CA ALA A 212 -9.24 -5.28 -7.15
C ALA A 212 -9.94 -6.64 -7.09
N VAL A 213 -9.61 -7.56 -8.02
CA VAL A 213 -10.17 -8.92 -8.06
C VAL A 213 -9.11 -9.95 -7.68
#